data_d23e139beb9b31edf3d571e9aa9735a8
#
_entry.id   d23e139beb9b31edf3d571e9aa9735a8
#
_cell.length_a   1.000
_cell.length_b   1.000
_cell.length_c   1.000
_cell.angle_alpha   90.00
_cell.angle_beta   90.00
_cell.angle_gamma   90.00
#
_symmetry.space_group_name_H-M   'P 1'
#
loop_
_entity.id
_entity.type
_entity.pdbx_description
1 polymer ?
#
loop_
_entity_poly.entity_id
_entity_poly.type
_entity_poly.pdbx_seq_one_letter_code
_entity_poly.pdbx_strand_id
1 'polypeptide(L)'
;MTRVAAIDCGTNSIRLLVADADPETGELVDLDRRMTIVRLGQGVDRTGRLAPEALERTFAACRQYAAAIKEHGAERLRFVATSASRDAENREEFVRGVLDILGVEPEVITGDQEAEFSFTGATRELAGRDDLRRPFLVVDIGGGSTEFVVGEDHVRAARSVDVGCVRMTERHLVADGKVTDPPTPEQIAAMRADIEAALDLAEQTVPLREARTLVGLAGSVTTLSAIAQDLPEYDSTAIHHSRIPYDKVREITDRLLRSTHAERAAVPSMHPGRVDVIGAGALVLLSIMERIGAEEVVVSEHDILDGIAFSVA
;
A
#
# COMPACT_ATOMS: atom_id res chain seq x y z
N MET A 1 1.72 -22.96 16.17
CA MET A 1 1.58 -22.28 14.85
C MET A 1 0.37 -22.83 14.11
N THR A 2 -0.44 -21.98 13.52
CA THR A 2 -1.59 -22.32 12.67
C THR A 2 -1.26 -21.94 11.24
N ARG A 3 -1.57 -22.79 10.25
CA ARG A 3 -1.40 -22.43 8.85
C ARG A 3 -2.58 -21.61 8.37
N VAL A 4 -2.31 -20.37 8.00
CA VAL A 4 -3.31 -19.38 7.63
C VAL A 4 -3.08 -18.85 6.22
N ALA A 5 -4.15 -18.38 5.60
CA ALA A 5 -4.09 -17.60 4.38
C ALA A 5 -4.71 -16.22 4.63
N ALA A 6 -4.02 -15.18 4.22
CA ALA A 6 -4.49 -13.80 4.23
C ALA A 6 -4.54 -13.28 2.79
N ILE A 7 -5.63 -12.61 2.44
CA ILE A 7 -5.75 -11.89 1.17
C ILE A 7 -6.06 -10.42 1.48
N ASP A 8 -5.29 -9.54 0.87
CA ASP A 8 -5.54 -8.11 0.84
C ASP A 8 -5.84 -7.68 -0.59
N CYS A 9 -7.03 -7.09 -0.79
CA CYS A 9 -7.46 -6.57 -2.09
C CYS A 9 -7.58 -5.05 -2.04
N GLY A 10 -6.52 -4.39 -2.48
CA GLY A 10 -6.43 -2.94 -2.56
C GLY A 10 -6.89 -2.37 -3.91
N THR A 11 -6.69 -1.07 -4.08
CA THR A 11 -7.06 -0.32 -5.28
C THR A 11 -6.24 -0.74 -6.51
N ASN A 12 -4.93 -1.02 -6.34
CA ASN A 12 -4.02 -1.34 -7.45
C ASN A 12 -3.74 -2.84 -7.56
N SER A 13 -3.58 -3.52 -6.46
CA SER A 13 -3.14 -4.92 -6.40
C SER A 13 -3.99 -5.76 -5.46
N ILE A 14 -4.02 -7.06 -5.72
CA ILE A 14 -4.46 -8.09 -4.78
C ILE A 14 -3.25 -8.90 -4.35
N ARG A 15 -3.17 -9.25 -3.07
CA ARG A 15 -2.02 -9.94 -2.48
C ARG A 15 -2.48 -11.16 -1.70
N LEU A 16 -1.67 -12.20 -1.70
CA LEU A 16 -1.84 -13.42 -0.93
C LEU A 16 -0.62 -13.64 -0.03
N LEU A 17 -0.87 -14.01 1.20
CA LEU A 17 0.12 -14.61 2.09
C LEU A 17 -0.44 -15.94 2.60
N VAL A 18 0.30 -17.01 2.39
CA VAL A 18 0.12 -18.27 3.12
C VAL A 18 1.29 -18.42 4.07
N ALA A 19 1.01 -18.56 5.36
CA ALA A 19 2.05 -18.60 6.38
C ALA A 19 1.67 -19.53 7.53
N ASP A 20 2.69 -20.02 8.23
CA ASP A 20 2.54 -20.60 9.55
C ASP A 20 2.70 -19.48 10.59
N ALA A 21 1.62 -19.15 11.29
CA ALA A 21 1.55 -18.06 12.24
C ALA A 21 1.38 -18.54 13.68
N ASP A 22 2.07 -17.88 14.60
CA ASP A 22 1.93 -18.08 16.03
C ASP A 22 1.61 -16.73 16.70
N PRO A 23 0.34 -16.52 17.12
CA PRO A 23 -0.07 -15.27 17.73
C PRO A 23 0.56 -15.02 19.12
N GLU A 24 1.00 -16.06 19.82
CA GLU A 24 1.60 -15.94 21.16
C GLU A 24 3.05 -15.46 21.08
N THR A 25 3.85 -16.07 20.18
CA THR A 25 5.26 -15.68 19.99
C THR A 25 5.44 -14.53 19.02
N GLY A 26 4.46 -14.29 18.15
CA GLY A 26 4.54 -13.31 17.07
C GLY A 26 5.35 -13.79 15.87
N GLU A 27 5.67 -15.08 15.82
CA GLU A 27 6.37 -15.66 14.70
C GLU A 27 5.44 -15.82 13.49
N LEU A 28 5.93 -15.42 12.31
CA LEU A 28 5.25 -15.58 11.03
C LEU A 28 6.26 -16.14 10.04
N VAL A 29 5.98 -17.35 9.54
CA VAL A 29 6.85 -18.02 8.56
C VAL A 29 6.13 -18.09 7.23
N ASP A 30 6.58 -17.28 6.27
CA ASP A 30 6.03 -17.24 4.92
C ASP A 30 6.25 -18.57 4.20
N LEU A 31 5.17 -19.13 3.65
CA LEU A 31 5.20 -20.30 2.78
C LEU A 31 4.99 -19.90 1.32
N ASP A 32 4.12 -18.92 1.07
CA ASP A 32 3.83 -18.38 -0.25
C ASP A 32 3.35 -16.94 -0.13
N ARG A 33 4.06 -15.99 -0.76
CA ARG A 33 3.68 -14.57 -0.80
C ARG A 33 3.59 -14.13 -2.26
N ARG A 34 2.40 -13.67 -2.66
CA ARG A 34 2.11 -13.27 -4.05
C ARG A 34 1.50 -11.89 -4.12
N MET A 35 1.78 -11.20 -5.23
CA MET A 35 1.16 -9.93 -5.58
C MET A 35 0.77 -9.94 -7.04
N THR A 36 -0.46 -9.53 -7.33
CA THR A 36 -0.99 -9.41 -8.69
C THR A 36 -1.57 -8.01 -8.89
N ILE A 37 -1.14 -7.30 -9.92
CA ILE A 37 -1.72 -6.00 -10.28
C ILE A 37 -3.06 -6.24 -11.00
N VAL A 38 -4.14 -5.86 -10.36
CA VAL A 38 -5.52 -6.02 -10.89
C VAL A 38 -6.19 -4.70 -11.21
N ARG A 39 -5.70 -3.58 -10.63
CA ARG A 39 -6.26 -2.23 -10.80
C ARG A 39 -7.77 -2.20 -10.54
N LEU A 40 -8.20 -2.81 -9.42
CA LEU A 40 -9.63 -2.89 -9.05
C LEU A 40 -10.25 -1.50 -8.94
N GLY A 41 -9.51 -0.52 -8.44
CA GLY A 41 -9.96 0.86 -8.29
C GLY A 41 -9.86 1.72 -9.54
N GLN A 42 -9.51 1.17 -10.70
CA GLN A 42 -9.39 1.94 -11.94
C GLN A 42 -10.71 2.67 -12.27
N GLY A 43 -10.66 4.01 -12.31
CA GLY A 43 -11.80 4.86 -12.63
C GLY A 43 -12.84 5.02 -11.49
N VAL A 44 -12.67 4.40 -10.33
CA VAL A 44 -13.64 4.47 -9.22
C VAL A 44 -13.78 5.90 -8.70
N ASP A 45 -12.70 6.65 -8.55
CA ASP A 45 -12.74 8.05 -8.08
C ASP A 45 -13.66 8.93 -8.96
N ARG A 46 -13.74 8.65 -10.27
CA ARG A 46 -14.56 9.38 -11.23
C ARG A 46 -15.97 8.83 -11.40
N THR A 47 -16.13 7.51 -11.35
CA THR A 47 -17.38 6.82 -11.72
C THR A 47 -18.18 6.32 -10.52
N GLY A 48 -17.57 6.18 -9.35
CA GLY A 48 -18.15 5.53 -8.18
C GLY A 48 -18.37 4.02 -8.36
N ARG A 49 -17.79 3.39 -9.40
CA ARG A 49 -18.07 1.99 -9.73
C ARG A 49 -16.83 1.21 -10.12
N LEU A 50 -16.79 -0.06 -9.73
CA LEU A 50 -15.80 -1.04 -10.20
C LEU A 50 -16.07 -1.38 -11.67
N ALA A 51 -15.05 -1.26 -12.52
CA ALA A 51 -15.16 -1.59 -13.93
C ALA A 51 -15.26 -3.12 -14.15
N PRO A 52 -16.06 -3.60 -15.10
CA PRO A 52 -16.18 -5.05 -15.37
C PRO A 52 -14.85 -5.73 -15.65
N GLU A 53 -13.96 -5.08 -16.40
CA GLU A 53 -12.64 -5.61 -16.73
C GLU A 53 -11.73 -5.70 -15.51
N ALA A 54 -11.88 -4.78 -14.54
CA ALA A 54 -11.12 -4.81 -13.28
C ALA A 54 -11.62 -5.93 -12.37
N LEU A 55 -12.95 -6.15 -12.31
CA LEU A 55 -13.53 -7.29 -11.61
C LEU A 55 -13.03 -8.61 -12.20
N GLU A 56 -13.02 -8.76 -13.54
CA GLU A 56 -12.57 -9.99 -14.19
C GLU A 56 -11.09 -10.29 -13.91
N ARG A 57 -10.21 -9.28 -13.96
CA ARG A 57 -8.78 -9.43 -13.55
C ARG A 57 -8.66 -9.87 -12.11
N THR A 58 -9.47 -9.30 -11.21
CA THR A 58 -9.46 -9.63 -9.78
C THR A 58 -9.93 -11.07 -9.55
N PHE A 59 -11.03 -11.48 -10.20
CA PHE A 59 -11.54 -12.86 -10.09
C PHE A 59 -10.57 -13.88 -10.68
N ALA A 60 -9.84 -13.53 -11.75
CA ALA A 60 -8.79 -14.40 -12.29
C ALA A 60 -7.66 -14.61 -11.26
N ALA A 61 -7.23 -13.56 -10.57
CA ALA A 61 -6.25 -13.65 -9.48
C ALA A 61 -6.80 -14.48 -8.30
N CYS A 62 -8.06 -14.28 -7.90
CA CYS A 62 -8.69 -15.08 -6.84
C CYS A 62 -8.71 -16.58 -7.15
N ARG A 63 -8.97 -16.97 -8.42
CA ARG A 63 -8.92 -18.39 -8.83
C ARG A 63 -7.50 -18.98 -8.68
N GLN A 64 -6.46 -18.22 -9.02
CA GLN A 64 -5.07 -18.64 -8.82
C GLN A 64 -4.72 -18.76 -7.34
N TYR A 65 -5.19 -17.83 -6.52
CA TYR A 65 -4.97 -17.84 -5.07
C TYR A 65 -5.70 -18.98 -4.39
N ALA A 66 -6.92 -19.31 -4.82
CA ALA A 66 -7.67 -20.47 -4.33
C ALA A 66 -6.87 -21.79 -4.54
N ALA A 67 -6.22 -21.93 -5.70
CA ALA A 67 -5.37 -23.08 -6.00
C ALA A 67 -4.15 -23.15 -5.05
N ALA A 68 -3.46 -22.02 -4.85
CA ALA A 68 -2.30 -21.93 -3.96
C ALA A 68 -2.67 -22.20 -2.49
N ILE A 69 -3.77 -21.63 -2.00
CA ILE A 69 -4.26 -21.84 -0.64
C ILE A 69 -4.53 -23.32 -0.40
N LYS A 70 -5.16 -23.99 -1.36
CA LYS A 70 -5.44 -25.43 -1.29
C LYS A 70 -4.17 -26.27 -1.34
N GLU A 71 -3.20 -25.92 -2.19
CA GLU A 71 -1.93 -26.61 -2.32
C GLU A 71 -1.13 -26.56 -1.04
N HIS A 72 -1.07 -25.41 -0.37
CA HIS A 72 -0.38 -25.24 0.91
C HIS A 72 -1.17 -25.77 2.10
N GLY A 73 -2.44 -26.10 1.94
CA GLY A 73 -3.28 -26.66 3.01
C GLY A 73 -3.56 -25.68 4.13
N ALA A 74 -3.80 -24.41 3.82
CA ALA A 74 -4.18 -23.41 4.82
C ALA A 74 -5.52 -23.79 5.47
N GLU A 75 -5.57 -23.74 6.80
CA GLU A 75 -6.72 -24.15 7.60
C GLU A 75 -7.76 -23.05 7.77
N ARG A 76 -7.29 -21.79 7.70
CA ARG A 76 -8.09 -20.59 7.86
C ARG A 76 -7.75 -19.59 6.76
N LEU A 77 -8.77 -18.91 6.24
CA LEU A 77 -8.62 -17.86 5.23
C LEU A 77 -9.36 -16.60 5.70
N ARG A 78 -8.69 -15.46 5.64
CA ARG A 78 -9.30 -14.14 5.77
C ARG A 78 -9.04 -13.31 4.53
N PHE A 79 -10.10 -12.78 3.94
CA PHE A 79 -10.04 -11.90 2.79
C PHE A 79 -10.48 -10.50 3.22
N VAL A 80 -9.59 -9.53 3.07
CA VAL A 80 -9.85 -8.12 3.37
C VAL A 80 -9.84 -7.32 2.08
N ALA A 81 -10.77 -6.39 1.94
CA ALA A 81 -10.86 -5.46 0.82
C ALA A 81 -10.93 -4.01 1.33
N THR A 82 -10.23 -3.10 0.64
CA THR A 82 -9.99 -1.76 1.14
C THR A 82 -10.66 -0.66 0.30
N SER A 83 -10.04 0.49 0.09
CA SER A 83 -10.65 1.72 -0.41
C SER A 83 -11.45 1.55 -1.72
N ALA A 84 -10.95 0.85 -2.74
CA ALA A 84 -11.67 0.70 -4.01
C ALA A 84 -13.04 0.02 -3.84
N SER A 85 -13.10 -1.04 -3.03
CA SER A 85 -14.34 -1.76 -2.74
C SER A 85 -15.25 -0.97 -1.79
N ARG A 86 -14.65 -0.22 -0.86
CA ARG A 86 -15.37 0.65 0.07
C ARG A 86 -16.10 1.78 -0.64
N ASP A 87 -15.45 2.38 -1.66
CA ASP A 87 -15.95 3.55 -2.38
C ASP A 87 -16.93 3.18 -3.52
N ALA A 88 -17.03 1.90 -3.90
CA ALA A 88 -17.80 1.48 -5.05
C ALA A 88 -19.27 1.17 -4.73
N GLU A 89 -20.20 1.75 -5.52
CA GLU A 89 -21.62 1.49 -5.45
C GLU A 89 -22.00 0.04 -5.80
N ASN A 90 -21.25 -0.58 -6.71
CA ASN A 90 -21.49 -1.96 -7.18
C ASN A 90 -20.60 -3.00 -6.47
N ARG A 91 -20.13 -2.72 -5.25
CA ARG A 91 -19.29 -3.64 -4.48
C ARG A 91 -19.88 -5.05 -4.29
N GLU A 92 -21.22 -5.17 -4.31
CA GLU A 92 -21.90 -6.46 -4.17
C GLU A 92 -21.57 -7.44 -5.32
N GLU A 93 -21.22 -6.95 -6.51
CA GLU A 93 -20.77 -7.79 -7.62
C GLU A 93 -19.39 -8.41 -7.29
N PHE A 94 -18.49 -7.61 -6.72
CA PHE A 94 -17.20 -8.06 -6.24
C PHE A 94 -17.34 -9.08 -5.10
N VAL A 95 -18.15 -8.77 -4.08
CA VAL A 95 -18.37 -9.63 -2.90
C VAL A 95 -18.89 -11.02 -3.35
N ARG A 96 -19.91 -11.06 -4.20
CA ARG A 96 -20.44 -12.32 -4.72
C ARG A 96 -19.42 -13.12 -5.52
N GLY A 97 -18.69 -12.45 -6.43
CA GLY A 97 -17.69 -13.14 -7.25
C GLY A 97 -16.55 -13.73 -6.42
N VAL A 98 -16.11 -13.06 -5.36
CA VAL A 98 -15.11 -13.59 -4.42
C VAL A 98 -15.67 -14.77 -3.64
N LEU A 99 -16.88 -14.65 -3.10
CA LEU A 99 -17.55 -15.73 -2.35
C LEU A 99 -17.70 -17.00 -3.21
N ASP A 100 -18.11 -16.85 -4.46
CA ASP A 100 -18.28 -17.97 -5.41
C ASP A 100 -16.96 -18.68 -5.71
N ILE A 101 -15.82 -17.97 -5.68
CA ILE A 101 -14.50 -18.52 -6.02
C ILE A 101 -13.79 -19.11 -4.81
N LEU A 102 -13.81 -18.40 -3.68
CA LEU A 102 -13.01 -18.72 -2.49
C LEU A 102 -13.80 -19.35 -1.35
N GLY A 103 -15.14 -19.30 -1.42
CA GLY A 103 -16.02 -19.82 -0.38
C GLY A 103 -16.05 -18.97 0.91
N VAL A 104 -15.43 -17.77 0.89
CA VAL A 104 -15.43 -16.81 2.00
C VAL A 104 -15.89 -15.45 1.49
N GLU A 105 -16.66 -14.75 2.31
CA GLU A 105 -17.08 -13.38 2.02
C GLU A 105 -15.93 -12.42 2.31
N PRO A 106 -15.56 -11.53 1.36
CA PRO A 106 -14.55 -10.53 1.62
C PRO A 106 -15.05 -9.48 2.62
N GLU A 107 -14.25 -9.19 3.60
CA GLU A 107 -14.51 -8.12 4.57
C GLU A 107 -14.10 -6.78 3.96
N VAL A 108 -15.06 -5.92 3.64
CA VAL A 108 -14.77 -4.54 3.24
C VAL A 108 -14.57 -3.70 4.50
N ILE A 109 -13.30 -3.46 4.84
CA ILE A 109 -12.92 -2.83 6.09
C ILE A 109 -12.94 -1.29 6.03
N THR A 110 -13.06 -0.67 7.20
CA THR A 110 -12.90 0.78 7.35
C THR A 110 -11.43 1.19 7.27
N GLY A 111 -11.15 2.47 7.01
CA GLY A 111 -9.79 2.99 7.02
C GLY A 111 -9.09 2.84 8.37
N ASP A 112 -9.84 2.89 9.49
CA ASP A 112 -9.28 2.69 10.83
C ASP A 112 -8.85 1.23 11.05
N GLN A 113 -9.63 0.27 10.56
CA GLN A 113 -9.25 -1.16 10.60
C GLN A 113 -8.05 -1.45 9.69
N GLU A 114 -8.02 -0.83 8.50
CA GLU A 114 -6.88 -0.89 7.58
C GLU A 114 -5.61 -0.38 8.25
N ALA A 115 -5.69 0.77 8.92
CA ALA A 115 -4.61 1.38 9.69
C ALA A 115 -4.11 0.47 10.84
N GLU A 116 -5.01 -0.19 11.56
CA GLU A 116 -4.66 -1.09 12.66
C GLU A 116 -3.92 -2.33 12.17
N PHE A 117 -4.36 -2.95 11.06
CA PHE A 117 -3.66 -4.09 10.46
C PHE A 117 -2.30 -3.68 9.91
N SER A 118 -2.21 -2.55 9.21
CA SER A 118 -0.94 -2.04 8.67
C SER A 118 0.06 -1.74 9.79
N PHE A 119 -0.41 -1.12 10.87
CA PHE A 119 0.44 -0.84 12.05
C PHE A 119 0.92 -2.14 12.70
N THR A 120 0.03 -3.10 12.92
CA THR A 120 0.37 -4.38 13.54
C THR A 120 1.38 -5.17 12.70
N GLY A 121 1.15 -5.24 11.40
CA GLY A 121 2.06 -5.94 10.48
C GLY A 121 3.45 -5.32 10.45
N ALA A 122 3.52 -3.99 10.37
CA ALA A 122 4.79 -3.27 10.22
C ALA A 122 5.60 -3.18 11.51
N THR A 123 4.95 -3.02 12.68
CA THR A 123 5.66 -2.67 13.92
C THR A 123 6.06 -3.87 14.77
N ARG A 124 5.49 -5.04 14.51
CA ARG A 124 5.74 -6.23 15.33
C ARG A 124 7.22 -6.61 15.38
N GLU A 125 7.93 -6.53 14.28
CA GLU A 125 9.38 -6.77 14.22
C GLU A 125 10.21 -5.58 14.68
N LEU A 126 9.65 -4.37 14.63
CA LEU A 126 10.35 -3.17 15.07
C LEU A 126 10.41 -3.06 16.60
N ALA A 127 9.59 -3.83 17.32
CA ALA A 127 9.50 -3.79 18.78
C ALA A 127 10.84 -4.09 19.48
N GLY A 128 11.71 -4.90 18.85
CA GLY A 128 13.04 -5.26 19.36
C GLY A 128 14.20 -4.41 18.81
N ARG A 129 13.94 -3.34 18.06
CA ARG A 129 14.94 -2.52 17.40
C ARG A 129 15.34 -1.31 18.25
N ASP A 130 16.49 -1.39 18.93
CA ASP A 130 17.03 -0.31 19.77
C ASP A 130 17.51 0.91 18.96
N ASP A 131 17.74 0.75 17.65
CA ASP A 131 18.16 1.82 16.74
C ASP A 131 17.00 2.69 16.24
N LEU A 132 15.74 2.31 16.55
CA LEU A 132 14.53 3.04 16.19
C LEU A 132 13.88 3.68 17.43
N ARG A 133 13.52 4.96 17.29
CA ARG A 133 12.91 5.73 18.37
C ARG A 133 11.39 5.75 18.27
N ARG A 134 10.71 5.54 19.38
CA ARG A 134 9.25 5.63 19.50
C ARG A 134 8.82 7.05 19.92
N PRO A 135 7.57 7.46 19.63
CA PRO A 135 6.56 6.73 18.87
C PRO A 135 6.89 6.65 17.36
N PHE A 136 6.35 5.63 16.71
CA PHE A 136 6.39 5.47 15.26
C PHE A 136 5.26 6.27 14.60
N LEU A 137 5.52 6.86 13.43
CA LEU A 137 4.49 7.18 12.45
C LEU A 137 4.59 6.14 11.34
N VAL A 138 3.63 5.27 11.26
CA VAL A 138 3.47 4.33 10.15
C VAL A 138 2.60 4.98 9.09
N VAL A 139 3.09 5.00 7.84
CA VAL A 139 2.35 5.50 6.68
C VAL A 139 2.25 4.39 5.64
N ASP A 140 1.02 4.00 5.32
CA ASP A 140 0.71 3.03 4.28
C ASP A 140 0.20 3.77 3.04
N ILE A 141 1.07 3.94 2.03
CA ILE A 141 0.73 4.69 0.81
C ILE A 141 0.14 3.72 -0.22
N GLY A 142 -1.16 3.52 -0.13
CA GLY A 142 -1.92 2.65 -1.01
C GLY A 142 -2.21 3.25 -2.38
N GLY A 143 -3.07 2.58 -3.13
CA GLY A 143 -3.53 3.07 -4.44
C GLY A 143 -4.59 4.17 -4.34
N GLY A 144 -5.57 4.01 -3.46
CA GLY A 144 -6.71 4.92 -3.31
C GLY A 144 -6.66 5.79 -2.06
N SER A 145 -6.03 5.30 -0.98
CA SER A 145 -5.91 5.97 0.31
C SER A 145 -4.49 5.93 0.83
N THR A 146 -4.25 6.68 1.89
CA THR A 146 -3.05 6.61 2.72
C THR A 146 -3.47 6.60 4.17
N GLU A 147 -3.01 5.62 4.92
CA GLU A 147 -3.23 5.46 6.33
C GLU A 147 -2.07 6.08 7.11
N PHE A 148 -2.41 6.92 8.10
CA PHE A 148 -1.48 7.53 9.04
C PHE A 148 -1.74 6.96 10.42
N VAL A 149 -0.74 6.34 11.03
CA VAL A 149 -0.87 5.71 12.35
C VAL A 149 0.28 6.11 13.24
N VAL A 150 -0.02 6.80 14.33
CA VAL A 150 0.95 7.06 15.40
C VAL A 150 0.74 6.07 16.53
N GLY A 151 1.82 5.43 16.96
CA GLY A 151 1.78 4.46 18.05
C GLY A 151 3.16 4.03 18.53
N GLU A 152 3.14 3.21 19.56
CA GLU A 152 4.33 2.56 20.14
C GLU A 152 4.16 1.04 20.05
N ASP A 153 3.66 0.41 21.10
CA ASP A 153 3.26 -1.01 21.08
C ASP A 153 1.81 -1.19 20.59
N HIS A 154 1.03 -0.10 20.61
CA HIS A 154 -0.36 -0.04 20.17
C HIS A 154 -0.65 1.26 19.43
N VAL A 155 -1.68 1.23 18.60
CA VAL A 155 -2.20 2.42 17.93
C VAL A 155 -2.67 3.45 18.96
N ARG A 156 -2.13 4.68 18.89
CA ARG A 156 -2.56 5.83 19.68
C ARG A 156 -3.58 6.67 18.94
N ALA A 157 -3.33 6.91 17.67
CA ALA A 157 -4.19 7.65 16.78
C ALA A 157 -3.98 7.16 15.35
N ALA A 158 -5.07 7.07 14.60
CA ALA A 158 -5.06 6.66 13.21
C ALA A 158 -6.01 7.51 12.38
N ARG A 159 -5.69 7.67 11.11
CA ARG A 159 -6.54 8.32 10.11
C ARG A 159 -6.21 7.80 8.72
N SER A 160 -7.24 7.40 7.99
CA SER A 160 -7.17 7.20 6.54
C SER A 160 -7.61 8.47 5.83
N VAL A 161 -6.91 8.83 4.75
CA VAL A 161 -7.26 9.94 3.86
C VAL A 161 -7.27 9.49 2.41
N ASP A 162 -8.13 10.10 1.58
CA ASP A 162 -8.36 9.72 0.19
C ASP A 162 -7.27 10.25 -0.76
N VAL A 163 -6.03 9.91 -0.42
CA VAL A 163 -4.80 10.20 -1.20
C VAL A 163 -4.03 8.90 -1.37
N GLY A 164 -3.84 8.47 -2.60
CA GLY A 164 -3.08 7.28 -2.97
C GLY A 164 -2.52 7.41 -4.37
N CYS A 165 -1.56 6.57 -4.73
CA CYS A 165 -0.82 6.71 -5.98
C CYS A 165 -1.69 6.61 -7.23
N VAL A 166 -2.71 5.75 -7.23
CA VAL A 166 -3.67 5.60 -8.35
C VAL A 166 -4.61 6.79 -8.39
N ARG A 167 -5.25 7.11 -7.25
CA ARG A 167 -6.20 8.21 -7.14
C ARG A 167 -5.60 9.55 -7.56
N MET A 168 -4.41 9.86 -7.08
CA MET A 168 -3.72 11.10 -7.45
C MET A 168 -3.35 11.14 -8.93
N THR A 169 -2.88 10.03 -9.49
CA THR A 169 -2.60 9.91 -10.92
C THR A 169 -3.86 10.13 -11.75
N GLU A 170 -4.95 9.42 -11.45
CA GLU A 170 -6.20 9.52 -12.22
C GLU A 170 -6.84 10.91 -12.13
N ARG A 171 -6.85 11.50 -10.94
CA ARG A 171 -7.47 12.81 -10.70
C ARG A 171 -6.73 13.96 -11.37
N HIS A 172 -5.40 13.93 -11.39
CA HIS A 172 -4.60 15.05 -11.86
C HIS A 172 -3.93 14.87 -13.22
N LEU A 173 -3.66 13.62 -13.63
CA LEU A 173 -2.90 13.34 -14.83
C LEU A 173 -3.73 12.74 -15.98
N VAL A 174 -4.96 12.29 -15.71
CA VAL A 174 -5.84 11.70 -16.73
C VAL A 174 -6.92 12.69 -17.16
N ALA A 175 -6.88 13.10 -18.43
CA ALA A 175 -7.93 13.91 -19.05
C ALA A 175 -8.39 13.24 -20.35
N ASP A 176 -9.72 13.09 -20.54
CA ASP A 176 -10.33 12.49 -21.72
C ASP A 176 -9.77 11.08 -22.04
N GLY A 177 -9.46 10.30 -21.00
CA GLY A 177 -8.89 8.95 -21.12
C GLY A 177 -7.42 8.92 -21.54
N LYS A 178 -6.75 10.05 -21.60
CA LYS A 178 -5.30 10.17 -21.88
C LYS A 178 -4.55 10.61 -20.66
N VAL A 179 -3.41 9.97 -20.43
CA VAL A 179 -2.47 10.36 -19.36
C VAL A 179 -1.53 11.43 -19.90
N THR A 180 -1.35 12.54 -19.17
CA THR A 180 -0.29 13.51 -19.46
C THR A 180 1.04 12.93 -18.97
N ASP A 181 1.99 12.75 -19.86
CA ASP A 181 3.26 12.09 -19.60
C ASP A 181 4.45 12.73 -20.33
N PRO A 182 5.42 13.31 -19.64
CA PRO A 182 5.44 13.54 -18.20
C PRO A 182 4.40 14.59 -17.76
N PRO A 183 4.02 14.63 -16.46
CA PRO A 183 3.09 15.62 -15.94
C PRO A 183 3.63 17.05 -16.09
N THR A 184 2.71 18.01 -16.30
CA THR A 184 3.10 19.44 -16.35
C THR A 184 3.37 19.99 -14.94
N PRO A 185 4.12 21.11 -14.82
CA PRO A 185 4.32 21.76 -13.52
C PRO A 185 3.02 22.13 -12.80
N GLU A 186 1.98 22.55 -13.55
CA GLU A 186 0.67 22.90 -13.01
C GLU A 186 -0.06 21.68 -12.45
N GLN A 187 0.03 20.53 -13.13
CA GLN A 187 -0.55 19.27 -12.65
C GLN A 187 0.16 18.78 -11.39
N ILE A 188 1.48 18.88 -11.33
CA ILE A 188 2.27 18.54 -10.14
C ILE A 188 1.88 19.45 -8.97
N ALA A 189 1.75 20.77 -9.22
CA ALA A 189 1.34 21.73 -8.19
C ALA A 189 -0.08 21.45 -7.67
N ALA A 190 -1.02 21.13 -8.56
CA ALA A 190 -2.39 20.77 -8.19
C ALA A 190 -2.43 19.46 -7.37
N MET A 191 -1.67 18.45 -7.77
CA MET A 191 -1.53 17.18 -7.03
C MET A 191 -0.96 17.43 -5.63
N ARG A 192 0.11 18.25 -5.52
CA ARG A 192 0.70 18.60 -4.23
C ARG A 192 -0.30 19.35 -3.34
N ALA A 193 -1.09 20.26 -3.87
CA ALA A 193 -2.11 20.98 -3.11
C ALA A 193 -3.18 20.03 -2.55
N ASP A 194 -3.60 19.04 -3.31
CA ASP A 194 -4.56 18.01 -2.88
C ASP A 194 -3.96 17.13 -1.77
N ILE A 195 -2.69 16.74 -1.91
CA ILE A 195 -1.95 15.98 -0.87
C ILE A 195 -1.84 16.81 0.42
N GLU A 196 -1.47 18.10 0.32
CA GLU A 196 -1.33 18.96 1.50
C GLU A 196 -2.68 19.14 2.24
N ALA A 197 -3.79 19.30 1.50
CA ALA A 197 -5.12 19.34 2.09
C ALA A 197 -5.48 18.04 2.84
N ALA A 198 -5.07 16.89 2.30
CA ALA A 198 -5.27 15.60 2.98
C ALA A 198 -4.38 15.46 4.23
N LEU A 199 -3.16 15.99 4.20
CA LEU A 199 -2.29 16.05 5.39
C LEU A 199 -2.89 16.94 6.49
N ASP A 200 -3.52 18.06 6.13
CA ASP A 200 -4.26 18.90 7.08
C ASP A 200 -5.40 18.11 7.75
N LEU A 201 -6.11 17.26 7.01
CA LEU A 201 -7.13 16.38 7.57
C LEU A 201 -6.53 15.30 8.49
N ALA A 202 -5.40 14.72 8.12
CA ALA A 202 -4.72 13.73 8.94
C ALA A 202 -4.25 14.33 10.28
N GLU A 203 -3.66 15.54 10.25
CA GLU A 203 -3.17 16.24 11.45
C GLU A 203 -4.29 16.63 12.43
N GLN A 204 -5.55 16.71 12.02
CA GLN A 204 -6.69 16.95 12.93
C GLN A 204 -6.90 15.81 13.93
N THR A 205 -6.46 14.62 13.60
CA THR A 205 -6.68 13.40 14.42
C THR A 205 -5.36 12.79 14.87
N VAL A 206 -4.34 12.80 14.01
CA VAL A 206 -3.07 12.12 14.23
C VAL A 206 -1.97 13.16 14.49
N PRO A 207 -1.29 13.13 15.64
CA PRO A 207 -0.20 14.05 15.95
C PRO A 207 1.08 13.65 15.18
N LEU A 208 1.09 13.88 13.86
CA LEU A 208 2.13 13.39 12.93
C LEU A 208 3.55 13.78 13.37
N ARG A 209 3.72 14.99 13.94
CA ARG A 209 5.02 15.55 14.33
C ARG A 209 5.56 15.04 15.67
N GLU A 210 4.76 14.29 16.44
CA GLU A 210 5.24 13.66 17.67
C GLU A 210 6.10 12.42 17.40
N ALA A 211 5.96 11.82 16.23
CA ALA A 211 6.72 10.64 15.85
C ALA A 211 8.23 10.91 15.81
N ARG A 212 8.99 9.90 16.21
CA ARG A 212 10.45 9.91 16.21
C ARG A 212 11.04 9.07 15.09
N THR A 213 10.27 8.15 14.56
CA THR A 213 10.64 7.33 13.41
C THR A 213 9.47 7.29 12.43
N LEU A 214 9.72 7.64 11.18
CA LEU A 214 8.80 7.45 10.07
C LEU A 214 9.02 6.05 9.49
N VAL A 215 7.96 5.25 9.42
CA VAL A 215 7.95 3.93 8.80
C VAL A 215 7.02 3.97 7.59
N GLY A 216 7.55 3.67 6.42
CA GLY A 216 6.79 3.68 5.17
C GLY A 216 6.52 2.28 4.66
N LEU A 217 5.27 2.06 4.23
CA LEU A 217 4.76 0.78 3.75
C LEU A 217 4.29 0.87 2.31
N ALA A 218 3.94 -0.28 1.80
CA ALA A 218 3.35 -0.53 0.49
C ALA A 218 4.25 -0.20 -0.69
N GLY A 219 3.72 -0.48 -1.85
CA GLY A 219 4.54 -0.59 -3.06
C GLY A 219 5.10 0.70 -3.60
N SER A 220 4.57 1.87 -3.24
CA SER A 220 5.22 3.14 -3.61
C SER A 220 6.53 3.30 -2.85
N VAL A 221 6.50 3.08 -1.54
CA VAL A 221 7.68 3.24 -0.67
C VAL A 221 8.74 2.17 -0.96
N THR A 222 8.33 0.90 -1.08
CA THR A 222 9.26 -0.19 -1.36
C THR A 222 9.93 -0.07 -2.74
N THR A 223 9.19 0.45 -3.74
CA THR A 223 9.78 0.76 -5.05
C THR A 223 10.80 1.90 -4.97
N LEU A 224 10.51 2.97 -4.19
CA LEU A 224 11.48 4.04 -3.98
C LEU A 224 12.75 3.52 -3.28
N SER A 225 12.61 2.59 -2.34
CA SER A 225 13.75 1.93 -1.70
C SER A 225 14.61 1.16 -2.69
N ALA A 226 13.98 0.35 -3.54
CA ALA A 226 14.69 -0.38 -4.59
C ALA A 226 15.47 0.56 -5.53
N ILE A 227 14.85 1.69 -5.91
CA ILE A 227 15.51 2.72 -6.73
C ILE A 227 16.64 3.43 -5.95
N ALA A 228 16.44 3.73 -4.67
CA ALA A 228 17.43 4.42 -3.85
C ALA A 228 18.71 3.58 -3.65
N GLN A 229 18.57 2.27 -3.66
CA GLN A 229 19.66 1.30 -3.53
C GLN A 229 20.23 0.84 -4.88
N ASP A 230 19.73 1.38 -6.01
CA ASP A 230 20.11 0.99 -7.37
C ASP A 230 20.01 -0.54 -7.60
N LEU A 231 18.97 -1.20 -7.06
CA LEU A 231 18.80 -2.64 -7.17
C LEU A 231 18.54 -3.04 -8.64
N PRO A 232 19.23 -4.10 -9.14
CA PRO A 232 19.05 -4.59 -10.52
C PRO A 232 17.68 -5.27 -10.72
N GLU A 233 17.06 -5.72 -9.66
CA GLU A 233 15.73 -6.30 -9.59
C GLU A 233 15.11 -6.01 -8.23
N TYR A 234 13.82 -6.27 -8.08
CA TYR A 234 13.14 -6.08 -6.80
C TYR A 234 13.57 -7.17 -5.82
N ASP A 235 14.22 -6.79 -4.72
CA ASP A 235 14.69 -7.67 -3.65
C ASP A 235 14.09 -7.22 -2.31
N SER A 236 13.06 -7.94 -1.87
CA SER A 236 12.37 -7.65 -0.62
C SER A 236 13.28 -7.72 0.61
N THR A 237 14.29 -8.59 0.60
CA THR A 237 15.25 -8.72 1.72
C THR A 237 16.15 -7.49 1.84
N ALA A 238 16.60 -6.95 0.70
CA ALA A 238 17.39 -5.72 0.67
C ALA A 238 16.54 -4.47 1.00
N ILE A 239 15.25 -4.50 0.64
CA ILE A 239 14.31 -3.39 0.83
C ILE A 239 13.86 -3.31 2.29
N HIS A 240 13.52 -4.45 2.91
CA HIS A 240 12.99 -4.52 4.26
C HIS A 240 13.94 -3.92 5.30
N HIS A 241 13.45 -2.98 6.09
CA HIS A 241 14.20 -2.21 7.08
C HIS A 241 15.35 -1.34 6.52
N SER A 242 15.41 -1.15 5.19
CA SER A 242 16.28 -0.15 4.60
C SER A 242 15.84 1.27 4.99
N ARG A 243 16.72 2.24 4.84
CA ARG A 243 16.45 3.65 5.15
C ARG A 243 16.68 4.49 3.90
N ILE A 244 15.73 5.37 3.60
CA ILE A 244 15.85 6.30 2.50
C ILE A 244 15.97 7.70 3.09
N PRO A 245 17.12 8.39 2.94
CA PRO A 245 17.26 9.77 3.37
C PRO A 245 16.31 10.71 2.60
N TYR A 246 15.85 11.78 3.26
CA TYR A 246 14.95 12.79 2.66
C TYR A 246 15.47 13.31 1.32
N ASP A 247 16.75 13.69 1.25
CA ASP A 247 17.32 14.21 0.01
C ASP A 247 17.26 13.20 -1.14
N LYS A 248 17.39 11.89 -0.83
CA LYS A 248 17.27 10.82 -1.82
C LYS A 248 15.83 10.62 -2.29
N VAL A 249 14.86 10.69 -1.36
CA VAL A 249 13.43 10.66 -1.72
C VAL A 249 13.11 11.84 -2.64
N ARG A 250 13.58 13.03 -2.32
CA ARG A 250 13.38 14.23 -3.14
C ARG A 250 13.99 14.09 -4.54
N GLU A 251 15.24 13.65 -4.63
CA GLU A 251 15.94 13.41 -5.91
C GLU A 251 15.17 12.42 -6.80
N ILE A 252 14.76 11.29 -6.21
CA ILE A 252 14.03 10.24 -6.94
C ILE A 252 12.65 10.76 -7.38
N THR A 253 11.92 11.46 -6.50
CA THR A 253 10.61 12.04 -6.81
C THR A 253 10.70 13.01 -7.98
N ASP A 254 11.65 13.96 -7.93
CA ASP A 254 11.88 14.92 -8.99
C ASP A 254 12.23 14.24 -10.32
N ARG A 255 13.05 13.19 -10.29
CA ARG A 255 13.38 12.40 -11.47
C ARG A 255 12.14 11.70 -12.05
N LEU A 256 11.37 10.99 -11.21
CA LEU A 256 10.19 10.24 -11.65
C LEU A 256 9.11 11.15 -12.25
N LEU A 257 8.89 12.34 -11.68
CA LEU A 257 7.92 13.31 -12.18
C LEU A 257 8.34 13.97 -13.51
N ARG A 258 9.64 14.04 -13.80
CA ARG A 258 10.16 14.57 -15.08
C ARG A 258 10.34 13.51 -16.15
N SER A 259 10.34 12.22 -15.77
CA SER A 259 10.54 11.10 -16.68
C SER A 259 9.26 10.80 -17.46
N THR A 260 9.43 10.39 -18.71
CA THR A 260 8.38 9.77 -19.51
C THR A 260 8.06 8.36 -18.98
N HIS A 261 6.92 7.81 -19.39
CA HIS A 261 6.55 6.43 -19.09
C HIS A 261 7.67 5.43 -19.48
N ALA A 262 8.25 5.61 -20.67
CA ALA A 262 9.32 4.73 -21.16
C ALA A 262 10.57 4.78 -20.27
N GLU A 263 10.97 5.99 -19.82
CA GLU A 263 12.12 6.15 -18.92
C GLU A 263 11.86 5.54 -17.54
N ARG A 264 10.64 5.70 -16.99
CA ARG A 264 10.24 5.03 -15.74
C ARG A 264 10.20 3.50 -15.89
N ALA A 265 9.68 3.01 -17.02
CA ALA A 265 9.63 1.57 -17.31
C ALA A 265 11.03 0.94 -17.50
N ALA A 266 12.03 1.75 -17.86
CA ALA A 266 13.41 1.30 -18.02
C ALA A 266 14.16 1.15 -16.68
N VAL A 267 13.59 1.57 -15.56
CA VAL A 267 14.20 1.37 -14.23
C VAL A 267 14.17 -0.13 -13.90
N PRO A 268 15.32 -0.77 -13.62
CA PRO A 268 15.39 -2.24 -13.49
C PRO A 268 14.46 -2.85 -12.43
N SER A 269 14.33 -2.19 -11.28
CA SER A 269 13.50 -2.65 -10.18
C SER A 269 12.01 -2.21 -10.29
N MET A 270 11.63 -1.54 -11.39
CA MET A 270 10.28 -1.03 -11.60
C MET A 270 9.31 -2.13 -12.02
N HIS A 271 8.31 -2.43 -11.18
CA HIS A 271 7.25 -3.32 -11.61
C HIS A 271 6.38 -2.66 -12.71
N PRO A 272 6.09 -3.35 -13.85
CA PRO A 272 5.33 -2.75 -14.96
C PRO A 272 3.99 -2.13 -14.56
N GLY A 273 3.29 -2.72 -13.58
CA GLY A 273 2.01 -2.21 -13.07
C GLY A 273 2.10 -0.97 -12.19
N ARG A 274 3.31 -0.46 -11.92
CA ARG A 274 3.53 0.76 -11.10
C ARG A 274 4.04 1.95 -11.90
N VAL A 275 4.48 1.74 -13.13
CA VAL A 275 5.11 2.76 -13.99
C VAL A 275 4.26 4.04 -14.10
N ASP A 276 2.93 3.88 -14.20
CA ASP A 276 2.00 5.00 -14.36
C ASP A 276 1.79 5.80 -13.08
N VAL A 277 1.91 5.15 -11.90
CA VAL A 277 1.44 5.71 -10.63
C VAL A 277 2.57 6.05 -9.65
N ILE A 278 3.80 5.60 -9.96
CA ILE A 278 4.92 5.74 -9.01
C ILE A 278 5.30 7.21 -8.75
N GLY A 279 5.18 8.09 -9.73
CA GLY A 279 5.47 9.52 -9.55
C GLY A 279 4.55 10.17 -8.52
N ALA A 280 3.25 9.84 -8.56
CA ALA A 280 2.28 10.31 -7.58
C ALA A 280 2.57 9.73 -6.19
N GLY A 281 2.84 8.42 -6.08
CA GLY A 281 3.20 7.79 -4.81
C GLY A 281 4.46 8.37 -4.18
N ALA A 282 5.47 8.67 -5.00
CA ALA A 282 6.69 9.34 -4.57
C ALA A 282 6.42 10.75 -4.04
N LEU A 283 5.54 11.52 -4.71
CA LEU A 283 5.16 12.85 -4.27
C LEU A 283 4.40 12.82 -2.93
N VAL A 284 3.55 11.82 -2.71
CA VAL A 284 2.86 11.63 -1.42
C VAL A 284 3.90 11.43 -0.31
N LEU A 285 4.85 10.49 -0.48
CA LEU A 285 5.89 10.27 0.53
C LEU A 285 6.73 11.52 0.79
N LEU A 286 7.16 12.20 -0.27
CA LEU A 286 7.95 13.43 -0.14
C LEU A 286 7.19 14.51 0.64
N SER A 287 5.91 14.73 0.32
CA SER A 287 5.07 15.72 1.03
C SER A 287 4.89 15.37 2.51
N ILE A 288 4.74 14.08 2.85
CA ILE A 288 4.69 13.61 4.24
C ILE A 288 6.00 13.94 4.96
N MET A 289 7.15 13.60 4.36
CA MET A 289 8.46 13.87 4.96
C MET A 289 8.70 15.36 5.18
N GLU A 290 8.33 16.20 4.21
CA GLU A 290 8.40 17.67 4.32
C GLU A 290 7.51 18.19 5.45
N ARG A 291 6.27 17.70 5.55
CA ARG A 291 5.29 18.13 6.56
C ARG A 291 5.77 17.87 7.98
N ILE A 292 6.37 16.72 8.23
CA ILE A 292 6.81 16.33 9.57
C ILE A 292 8.28 16.64 9.86
N GLY A 293 9.04 17.05 8.85
CA GLY A 293 10.49 17.30 8.97
C GLY A 293 11.29 16.01 9.16
N ALA A 294 10.87 14.89 8.54
CA ALA A 294 11.58 13.64 8.64
C ALA A 294 12.88 13.65 7.83
N GLU A 295 13.99 13.27 8.46
CA GLU A 295 15.31 13.17 7.82
C GLU A 295 15.45 11.91 6.97
N GLU A 296 14.71 10.85 7.33
CA GLU A 296 14.71 9.57 6.64
C GLU A 296 13.35 8.85 6.82
N VAL A 297 13.10 7.86 5.99
CA VAL A 297 12.01 6.87 6.15
C VAL A 297 12.60 5.47 6.26
N VAL A 298 12.15 4.71 7.26
CA VAL A 298 12.41 3.27 7.40
C VAL A 298 11.38 2.52 6.58
N VAL A 299 11.81 1.60 5.73
CA VAL A 299 10.93 0.89 4.80
C VAL A 299 10.56 -0.49 5.36
N SER A 300 9.29 -0.84 5.35
CA SER A 300 8.85 -2.18 5.72
C SER A 300 8.16 -2.88 4.54
N GLU A 301 8.53 -4.14 4.32
CA GLU A 301 7.83 -5.08 3.44
C GLU A 301 6.67 -5.77 4.16
N HIS A 302 6.67 -5.74 5.50
CA HIS A 302 5.56 -6.21 6.30
C HIS A 302 4.55 -5.07 6.49
N ASP A 303 3.28 -5.38 6.25
CA ASP A 303 2.21 -4.40 6.17
C ASP A 303 0.84 -5.00 6.59
N ILE A 304 -0.25 -4.46 6.03
CA ILE A 304 -1.62 -4.92 6.28
C ILE A 304 -1.77 -6.45 6.11
N LEU A 305 -1.09 -7.04 5.12
CA LEU A 305 -1.20 -8.48 4.81
C LEU A 305 -0.72 -9.34 5.98
N ASP A 306 0.37 -8.94 6.62
CA ASP A 306 0.92 -9.60 7.81
C ASP A 306 0.00 -9.40 9.01
N GLY A 307 -0.55 -8.19 9.18
CA GLY A 307 -1.57 -7.90 10.21
C GLY A 307 -2.83 -8.74 10.07
N ILE A 308 -3.30 -8.96 8.83
CA ILE A 308 -4.43 -9.87 8.56
C ILE A 308 -4.07 -11.30 8.93
N ALA A 309 -2.88 -11.80 8.55
CA ALA A 309 -2.43 -13.16 8.85
C ALA A 309 -2.41 -13.42 10.37
N PHE A 310 -1.87 -12.49 11.15
CA PHE A 310 -1.90 -12.59 12.62
C PHE A 310 -3.31 -12.59 13.20
N SER A 311 -4.25 -11.88 12.60
CA SER A 311 -5.63 -11.75 13.10
C SER A 311 -6.46 -13.02 12.92
N VAL A 312 -6.00 -13.96 12.11
CA VAL A 312 -6.72 -15.20 11.76
C VAL A 312 -6.02 -16.45 12.30
N ALA A 313 -4.83 -16.30 12.88
CA ALA A 313 -4.00 -17.38 13.42
C ALA A 313 -4.57 -18.05 14.70
#